data_9fe69e9ff35d05ecae143aa7c16c15f9
#
_entry.id   9fe69e9ff35d05ecae143aa7c16c15f9
#
_cell.length_a   1.000
_cell.length_b   1.000
_cell.length_c   1.000
_cell.angle_alpha   90.00
_cell.angle_beta   90.00
_cell.angle_gamma   90.00
#
_symmetry.space_group_name_H-M   'P 1'
#
loop_
_entity.id
_entity.type
_entity.pdbx_description
1 polymer ?
#
loop_
_entity_poly.entity_id
_entity_poly.type
_entity_poly.pdbx_seq_one_letter_code
_entity_poly.pdbx_strand_id
1 'polypeptide(L)'
;NAIKLLGIDEVYCCSVNDTFVMNAWAEILKVNNVKVIPDGSGNFTRYMGMLIGKNHRGFGNRSWRYMTVINDGVVEAWWQEPGINNDGSDADPYIETTPEKMMAYLKTSFEPKNRLEQQATLSSEAVAVE
;
A
#
# COMPACT_ATOMS: atom_id res chain seq x y z
N ASN A 1 13.38 -5.69 -5.20
CA ASN A 1 13.64 -5.95 -6.64
C ASN A 1 12.75 -7.06 -7.21
N ALA A 2 12.52 -8.16 -6.47
CA ALA A 2 11.70 -9.28 -6.94
C ALA A 2 10.25 -8.85 -7.29
N ILE A 3 9.66 -7.96 -6.52
CA ILE A 3 8.31 -7.41 -6.77
C ILE A 3 8.29 -6.62 -8.08
N LYS A 4 9.29 -5.77 -8.32
CA LYS A 4 9.36 -4.98 -9.56
C LYS A 4 9.52 -5.83 -10.81
N LEU A 5 10.21 -6.96 -10.71
CA LEU A 5 10.34 -7.89 -11.83
C LEU A 5 9.03 -8.55 -12.24
N LEU A 6 8.02 -8.51 -11.38
CA LEU A 6 6.68 -9.03 -11.67
C LEU A 6 5.72 -7.96 -12.20
N GLY A 7 6.22 -6.80 -12.61
CA GLY A 7 5.44 -5.76 -13.27
C GLY A 7 5.00 -4.61 -12.38
N ILE A 8 5.47 -4.55 -11.14
CA ILE A 8 5.20 -3.43 -10.23
C ILE A 8 6.17 -2.28 -10.55
N ASP A 9 5.63 -1.12 -10.84
CA ASP A 9 6.44 0.07 -11.15
C ASP A 9 7.13 0.64 -9.92
N GLU A 10 6.38 0.80 -8.82
CA GLU A 10 6.89 1.39 -7.58
C GLU A 10 6.32 0.69 -6.35
N VAL A 11 7.16 0.63 -5.31
CA VAL A 11 6.76 0.14 -4.00
C VAL A 11 6.83 1.31 -3.01
N TYR A 12 5.74 1.50 -2.27
CA TYR A 12 5.62 2.57 -1.28
C TYR A 12 5.45 1.99 0.12
N CYS A 13 6.06 2.64 1.09
CA CYS A 13 5.80 2.40 2.51
C CYS A 13 5.19 3.66 3.10
N CYS A 14 3.93 3.58 3.48
CA CYS A 14 3.21 4.69 4.11
C CYS A 14 3.14 4.46 5.62
N SER A 15 3.40 5.50 6.39
CA SER A 15 3.33 5.43 7.84
C SER A 15 2.90 6.78 8.41
N VAL A 16 2.18 6.75 9.54
CA VAL A 16 1.80 7.96 10.29
C VAL A 16 3.02 8.41 11.10
N ASN A 17 3.99 8.97 10.40
CA ASN A 17 5.22 9.53 10.92
C ASN A 17 5.63 10.72 10.05
N ASP A 18 6.48 11.59 10.58
CA ASP A 18 7.02 12.71 9.80
C ASP A 18 8.16 12.27 8.86
N THR A 19 8.57 13.18 7.99
CA THR A 19 9.62 12.94 7.00
C THR A 19 10.96 12.57 7.65
N PHE A 20 11.30 13.20 8.75
CA PHE A 20 12.59 12.96 9.41
C PHE A 20 12.66 11.56 9.99
N VAL A 21 11.58 11.12 10.65
CA VAL A 21 11.47 9.77 11.21
C VAL A 21 11.52 8.73 10.10
N MET A 22 10.75 8.92 9.03
CA MET A 22 10.71 7.98 7.91
C MET A 22 12.05 7.85 7.20
N ASN A 23 12.73 8.96 6.98
CA ASN A 23 14.06 8.95 6.36
C ASN A 23 15.10 8.24 7.25
N ALA A 24 15.12 8.54 8.55
CA ALA A 24 16.02 7.90 9.49
C ALA A 24 15.77 6.38 9.56
N TRP A 25 14.52 5.96 9.58
CA TRP A 25 14.16 4.55 9.59
C TRP A 25 14.59 3.82 8.31
N ALA A 26 14.33 4.40 7.15
CA ALA A 26 14.75 3.85 5.86
C ALA A 26 16.28 3.74 5.76
N GLU A 27 17.01 4.73 6.27
CA GLU A 27 18.47 4.75 6.29
C GLU A 27 19.04 3.65 7.19
N ILE A 28 18.50 3.50 8.40
CA ILE A 28 18.91 2.45 9.34
C ILE A 28 18.70 1.05 8.74
N LEU A 29 17.57 0.85 8.07
CA LEU A 29 17.23 -0.42 7.43
C LEU A 29 17.93 -0.61 6.07
N LYS A 30 18.65 0.39 5.58
CA LYS A 30 19.30 0.40 4.25
C LYS A 30 18.31 0.11 3.13
N VAL A 31 17.12 0.66 3.23
CA VAL A 31 16.07 0.51 2.22
C VAL A 31 16.26 1.60 1.17
N ASN A 32 16.48 1.21 -0.08
CA ASN A 32 16.70 2.14 -1.20
C ASN A 32 15.79 1.89 -2.41
N ASN A 33 15.00 0.82 -2.39
CA ASN A 33 14.10 0.45 -3.48
C ASN A 33 12.61 0.67 -3.14
N VAL A 34 12.33 1.29 -2.00
CA VAL A 34 10.97 1.58 -1.52
C VAL A 34 10.91 3.08 -1.27
N LYS A 35 9.90 3.72 -1.83
CA LYS A 35 9.61 5.12 -1.55
C LYS A 35 8.81 5.22 -0.26
N VAL A 36 9.19 6.14 0.62
CA VAL A 36 8.45 6.37 1.87
C VAL A 36 7.44 7.48 1.68
N ILE A 37 6.25 7.30 2.25
CA ILE A 37 5.20 8.32 2.31
C ILE A 37 5.00 8.71 3.77
N PRO A 38 5.51 9.88 4.18
CA PRO A 38 5.33 10.37 5.54
C PRO A 38 3.94 10.98 5.70
N ASP A 39 3.00 10.21 6.22
CA ASP A 39 1.64 10.64 6.49
C ASP A 39 1.50 11.12 7.94
N GLY A 40 2.28 12.13 8.31
CA GLY A 40 2.38 12.62 9.69
C GLY A 40 1.05 13.07 10.30
N SER A 41 0.17 13.66 9.48
CA SER A 41 -1.17 14.07 9.90
C SER A 41 -2.19 12.92 9.93
N GLY A 42 -1.85 11.76 9.38
CA GLY A 42 -2.74 10.61 9.31
C GLY A 42 -3.88 10.75 8.30
N ASN A 43 -3.86 11.76 7.44
CA ASN A 43 -4.98 12.02 6.52
C ASN A 43 -5.13 10.91 5.47
N PHE A 44 -4.05 10.51 4.81
CA PHE A 44 -4.10 9.41 3.85
C PHE A 44 -4.53 8.11 4.53
N THR A 45 -3.93 7.80 5.67
CA THR A 45 -4.25 6.61 6.46
C THR A 45 -5.72 6.57 6.86
N ARG A 46 -6.27 7.72 7.24
CA ARG A 46 -7.69 7.85 7.58
C ARG A 46 -8.59 7.56 6.37
N TYR A 47 -8.26 8.13 5.20
CA TYR A 47 -9.03 7.88 3.97
C TYR A 47 -8.96 6.42 3.52
N MET A 48 -7.84 5.74 3.81
CA MET A 48 -7.72 4.30 3.55
C MET A 48 -8.46 3.43 4.58
N GLY A 49 -9.04 4.03 5.61
CA GLY A 49 -9.76 3.31 6.67
C GLY A 49 -8.87 2.60 7.67
N MET A 50 -7.58 2.97 7.73
CA MET A 50 -6.57 2.25 8.52
C MET A 50 -6.04 3.05 9.71
N LEU A 51 -6.58 4.25 9.98
CA LEU A 51 -6.14 5.04 11.12
C LEU A 51 -6.67 4.45 12.43
N ILE A 52 -5.75 4.23 13.36
CA ILE A 52 -6.07 3.68 14.70
C ILE A 52 -5.41 4.52 15.78
N GLY A 53 -5.96 4.44 17.00
CA GLY A 53 -5.37 5.04 18.19
C GLY A 53 -4.44 4.07 18.89
N LYS A 54 -3.23 4.51 19.21
CA LYS A 54 -2.25 3.76 20.02
C LYS A 54 -1.87 4.54 21.28
N ASN A 55 -2.84 5.23 21.88
CA ASN A 55 -2.64 6.04 23.08
C ASN A 55 -2.18 5.22 24.28
N HIS A 56 -2.60 3.97 24.38
CA HIS A 56 -2.15 3.05 25.43
C HIS A 56 -0.64 2.78 25.40
N ARG A 57 0.02 3.06 24.26
CA ARG A 57 1.49 2.99 24.12
C ARG A 57 2.15 4.37 24.06
N GLY A 58 1.37 5.44 24.18
CA GLY A 58 1.88 6.81 24.04
C GLY A 58 2.22 7.22 22.61
N PHE A 59 1.73 6.49 21.60
CA PHE A 59 2.08 6.75 20.19
C PHE A 59 1.10 7.66 19.48
N GLY A 60 -0.07 7.93 20.06
CA GLY A 60 -1.12 8.68 19.39
C GLY A 60 -1.73 7.88 18.23
N ASN A 61 -2.12 8.60 17.18
CA ASN A 61 -2.70 7.97 15.99
C ASN A 61 -1.62 7.30 15.15
N ARG A 62 -1.92 6.09 14.69
CA ARG A 62 -1.04 5.27 13.85
C ARG A 62 -1.85 4.56 12.77
N SER A 63 -1.18 3.86 11.87
CA SER A 63 -1.83 3.02 10.86
C SER A 63 -1.93 1.58 11.33
N TRP A 64 -3.09 0.98 11.08
CA TRP A 64 -3.19 -0.48 11.09
C TRP A 64 -2.33 -1.07 9.97
N ARG A 65 -1.88 -2.32 10.13
CA ARG A 65 -1.01 -2.95 9.14
C ARG A 65 -1.84 -3.52 7.99
N TYR A 66 -1.53 -3.05 6.78
CA TYR A 66 -2.17 -3.50 5.55
C TYR A 66 -1.17 -3.44 4.40
N MET A 67 -1.47 -4.13 3.33
CA MET A 67 -0.82 -3.95 2.05
C MET A 67 -1.86 -3.99 0.93
N THR A 68 -1.56 -3.33 -0.17
CA THR A 68 -2.50 -3.22 -1.28
C THR A 68 -1.76 -3.15 -2.61
N VAL A 69 -2.41 -3.61 -3.65
CA VAL A 69 -1.96 -3.40 -5.03
C VAL A 69 -2.90 -2.40 -5.68
N ILE A 70 -2.32 -1.31 -6.14
CA ILE A 70 -3.02 -0.27 -6.89
C ILE A 70 -2.53 -0.34 -8.32
N ASN A 71 -3.44 -0.60 -9.24
CA ASN A 71 -3.12 -0.81 -10.64
C ASN A 71 -3.82 0.26 -11.47
N ASP A 72 -3.04 1.22 -11.95
CA ASP A 72 -3.52 2.39 -12.70
C ASP A 72 -4.68 3.11 -11.99
N GLY A 73 -4.45 3.49 -10.74
CA GLY A 73 -5.39 4.27 -9.93
C GLY A 73 -6.52 3.46 -9.26
N VAL A 74 -6.55 2.15 -9.44
CA VAL A 74 -7.59 1.28 -8.85
C VAL A 74 -6.98 0.32 -7.86
N VAL A 75 -7.52 0.30 -6.64
CA VAL A 75 -7.20 -0.72 -5.64
C VAL A 75 -7.80 -2.05 -6.10
N GLU A 76 -6.95 -2.99 -6.50
CA GLU A 76 -7.43 -4.28 -7.02
C GLU A 76 -7.19 -5.45 -6.08
N ALA A 77 -6.28 -5.31 -5.11
CA ALA A 77 -6.01 -6.32 -4.12
C ALA A 77 -5.68 -5.69 -2.77
N TRP A 78 -6.14 -6.31 -1.70
CA TRP A 78 -6.03 -5.77 -0.35
C TRP A 78 -5.82 -6.89 0.65
N TRP A 79 -4.85 -6.70 1.54
CA TRP A 79 -4.59 -7.57 2.68
C TRP A 79 -4.49 -6.73 3.94
N GLN A 80 -5.15 -7.17 4.97
CA GLN A 80 -5.23 -6.44 6.23
C GLN A 80 -5.07 -7.42 7.38
N GLU A 81 -4.27 -7.07 8.37
CA GLU A 81 -4.17 -7.89 9.57
C GLU A 81 -5.52 -7.93 10.30
N PRO A 82 -5.89 -9.07 10.89
CA PRO A 82 -7.18 -9.21 11.56
C PRO A 82 -7.23 -8.45 12.88
N GLY A 83 -8.44 -8.09 13.32
CA GLY A 83 -8.68 -7.56 14.65
C GLY A 83 -8.38 -6.08 14.81
N ILE A 84 -8.55 -5.28 13.76
CA ILE A 84 -8.35 -3.83 13.83
C ILE A 84 -9.12 -3.23 15.02
N ASN A 85 -8.42 -2.44 15.85
CA ASN A 85 -8.98 -1.85 17.05
C ASN A 85 -8.20 -0.59 17.47
N ASN A 86 -8.76 0.14 18.45
CA ASN A 86 -8.17 1.36 19.02
C ASN A 86 -7.86 1.20 20.52
N ASP A 87 -8.07 0.03 21.09
CA ASP A 87 -7.97 -0.23 22.54
C ASP A 87 -6.74 -1.01 22.96
N GLY A 88 -5.93 -1.43 21.99
CA GLY A 88 -4.71 -2.18 22.27
C GLY A 88 -4.92 -3.65 22.57
N SER A 89 -6.09 -4.20 22.26
CA SER A 89 -6.40 -5.61 22.48
C SER A 89 -5.72 -6.54 21.47
N ASP A 90 -5.11 -5.98 20.41
CA ASP A 90 -4.43 -6.76 19.39
C ASP A 90 -3.09 -7.33 19.89
N ALA A 91 -2.68 -8.43 19.28
CA ALA A 91 -1.40 -9.08 19.51
C ALA A 91 -0.33 -8.65 18.48
N ASP A 92 -0.52 -7.50 17.82
CA ASP A 92 0.31 -7.01 16.73
C ASP A 92 0.53 -8.07 15.64
N PRO A 93 -0.56 -8.57 15.02
CA PRO A 93 -0.47 -9.70 14.11
C PRO A 93 0.31 -9.36 12.83
N TYR A 94 1.03 -10.37 12.32
CA TYR A 94 1.75 -10.30 11.06
C TYR A 94 1.62 -11.63 10.33
N ILE A 95 0.45 -11.89 9.77
CA ILE A 95 0.11 -13.14 9.09
C ILE A 95 -0.50 -12.92 7.71
N GLU A 96 -1.20 -11.81 7.50
CA GLU A 96 -1.88 -11.51 6.24
C GLU A 96 -1.08 -10.61 5.29
N THR A 97 -0.18 -9.78 5.83
CA THR A 97 0.56 -8.77 5.07
C THR A 97 2.02 -9.17 4.84
N THR A 98 2.24 -10.45 4.56
CA THR A 98 3.59 -10.99 4.36
C THR A 98 4.06 -10.82 2.91
N PRO A 99 5.38 -10.71 2.68
CA PRO A 99 5.93 -10.68 1.31
C PRO A 99 5.53 -11.90 0.48
N GLU A 100 5.41 -13.07 1.11
CA GLU A 100 5.03 -14.32 0.46
C GLU A 100 3.63 -14.23 -0.16
N LYS A 101 2.68 -13.63 0.54
CA LYS A 101 1.32 -13.42 0.02
C LYS A 101 1.29 -12.46 -1.15
N MET A 102 2.06 -11.37 -1.07
CA MET A 102 2.20 -10.43 -2.19
C MET A 102 2.81 -11.12 -3.41
N MET A 103 3.90 -11.86 -3.23
CA MET A 103 4.57 -12.57 -4.32
C MET A 103 3.65 -13.60 -4.97
N ALA A 104 2.87 -14.35 -4.19
CA ALA A 104 1.91 -15.32 -4.73
C ALA A 104 0.85 -14.63 -5.60
N TYR A 105 0.30 -13.52 -5.15
CA TYR A 105 -0.66 -12.74 -5.94
C TYR A 105 -0.05 -12.21 -7.24
N LEU A 106 1.13 -11.61 -7.17
CA LEU A 106 1.78 -11.02 -8.33
C LEU A 106 2.12 -12.06 -9.41
N LYS A 107 2.49 -13.27 -8.99
CA LYS A 107 2.82 -14.37 -9.92
C LYS A 107 1.60 -14.97 -10.60
N THR A 108 0.42 -14.94 -9.96
CA THR A 108 -0.75 -15.70 -10.42
C THR A 108 -1.89 -14.84 -10.93
N SER A 109 -2.03 -13.61 -10.46
CA SER A 109 -3.25 -12.83 -10.65
C SER A 109 -3.01 -11.40 -11.13
N PHE A 110 -1.78 -10.92 -11.11
CA PHE A 110 -1.47 -9.53 -11.44
C PHE A 110 -1.16 -9.37 -12.93
N GLU A 111 -1.81 -8.37 -13.54
CA GLU A 111 -1.55 -7.91 -14.91
C GLU A 111 -1.48 -6.37 -14.91
N PRO A 112 -0.33 -5.79 -15.28
CA PRO A 112 -0.22 -4.32 -15.37
C PRO A 112 -1.24 -3.75 -16.35
N LYS A 113 -1.83 -2.60 -16.01
CA LYS A 113 -2.85 -1.94 -16.82
C LYS A 113 -2.53 -0.48 -17.03
N ASN A 114 -2.85 0.01 -18.22
CA ASN A 114 -2.90 1.43 -18.51
C ASN A 114 -4.32 1.78 -18.97
N ARG A 115 -5.14 2.23 -18.03
CA ARG A 115 -6.58 2.46 -18.25
C ARG A 115 -6.83 3.62 -19.21
N LEU A 116 -5.97 4.64 -19.21
CA LEU A 116 -6.09 5.76 -20.13
C LEU A 116 -5.84 5.34 -21.59
N GLU A 117 -4.81 4.54 -21.82
CA GLU A 117 -4.55 3.99 -23.15
C GLU A 117 -5.66 3.05 -23.60
N GLN A 118 -6.18 2.21 -22.72
CA GLN A 118 -7.28 1.31 -23.01
C GLN A 118 -8.55 2.09 -23.40
N GLN A 119 -8.88 3.16 -22.69
CA GLN A 119 -10.01 4.02 -23.01
C GLN A 119 -9.82 4.71 -24.37
N ALA A 120 -8.64 5.23 -24.66
CA ALA A 120 -8.33 5.86 -25.93
C ALA A 120 -8.48 4.88 -27.10
N THR A 121 -8.00 3.66 -26.96
CA THR A 121 -8.14 2.59 -27.96
C THR A 121 -9.61 2.24 -28.21
N LEU A 122 -10.39 2.03 -27.16
CA LEU A 122 -11.81 1.72 -27.25
C LEU A 122 -12.59 2.85 -27.93
N SER A 123 -12.29 4.11 -27.61
CA SER A 123 -12.91 5.27 -28.26
C SER A 123 -12.58 5.35 -29.73
N SER A 124 -11.35 5.08 -30.13
CA SER A 124 -10.91 5.06 -31.52
C SER A 124 -11.60 3.94 -32.31
N GLU A 125 -11.72 2.75 -31.74
CA GLU A 125 -12.45 1.62 -32.35
C GLU A 125 -13.93 1.92 -32.53
N ALA A 126 -14.57 2.53 -31.54
CA ALA A 126 -15.97 2.93 -31.60
C ALA A 126 -16.23 3.94 -32.74
N VAL A 127 -15.32 4.89 -32.94
CA VAL A 127 -15.41 5.87 -34.04
C VAL A 127 -15.20 5.21 -35.41
N ALA A 128 -14.31 4.23 -35.49
CA ALA A 128 -14.02 3.53 -36.74
C ALA A 128 -15.17 2.65 -37.25
N VAL A 129 -16.12 2.27 -36.42
CA VAL A 129 -17.30 1.44 -36.76
C VAL A 129 -18.49 2.27 -37.27
N GLU A 130 -18.51 3.57 -37.00
CA GLU A 130 -19.51 4.50 -37.52
C GLU A 130 -19.26 4.89 -39.00
#